data_e6800a950b4c4d3df03874be8037d592
#
_entry.id   e6800a950b4c4d3df03874be8037d592
#
_cell.length_a   1.000
_cell.length_b   1.000
_cell.length_c   1.000
_cell.angle_alpha   90.00
_cell.angle_beta   90.00
_cell.angle_gamma   90.00
#
_symmetry.space_group_name_H-M   'P 1'
#
loop_
_entity.id
_entity.type
_entity.pdbx_description
1 polymer ?
#
loop_
_entity_poly.entity_id
_entity_poly.type
_entity_poly.pdbx_seq_one_letter_code
_entity_poly.pdbx_strand_id
1 'polypeptide(L)'
;LVGSEMCIRDRYQFDHEVWEGFRFWDLVMPLFLFMTGASMPFSLSKYKTASVDYWPVYRRILKRVILLFIFGMIVQGNLLGFDSKHIYFYSNTLQSIAVGYFIAAVIQLHFSFGWQIIITLLLLLAYWIPMTFLGDFTPAGNFAEQVDRWVLGRFRDGVFWNEDGTWSFSSQYNYTWIWSSLTFGVTVMLGAFAGKIMKEGKANRKKVVQILLLIG
;
A
#
# COMPACT_ATOMS: atom_id res chain seq x y z
N LEU A 1 -8.31 -15.91 -29.51
CA LEU A 1 -8.03 -15.25 -28.20
C LEU A 1 -6.88 -15.92 -27.40
N VAL A 2 -6.48 -17.16 -27.74
CA VAL A 2 -5.36 -17.88 -27.10
C VAL A 2 -3.99 -17.29 -27.50
N GLY A 3 -3.88 -16.60 -28.63
CA GLY A 3 -2.62 -16.05 -29.13
C GLY A 3 -2.16 -14.74 -28.48
N SER A 4 -3.06 -13.96 -27.87
CA SER A 4 -2.71 -12.66 -27.26
C SER A 4 -2.09 -12.82 -25.88
N GLU A 5 -2.49 -13.82 -25.12
CA GLU A 5 -1.90 -14.10 -23.80
C GLU A 5 -0.47 -14.68 -23.91
N MET A 6 -0.18 -15.44 -24.96
CA MET A 6 1.17 -15.99 -25.19
C MET A 6 2.19 -14.89 -25.49
N CYS A 7 1.82 -13.84 -26.23
CA CYS A 7 2.75 -12.73 -26.55
C CYS A 7 3.10 -11.83 -25.35
N ILE A 8 2.27 -11.79 -24.30
CA ILE A 8 2.54 -11.01 -23.09
C ILE A 8 3.43 -11.81 -22.13
N ARG A 9 3.26 -13.13 -22.05
CA ARG A 9 4.10 -14.03 -21.24
C ARG A 9 5.57 -14.10 -21.69
N ASP A 10 5.85 -13.84 -22.96
CA ASP A 10 7.23 -13.84 -23.49
C ASP A 10 8.08 -12.66 -23.00
N ARG A 11 7.49 -11.67 -22.31
CA ARG A 11 8.25 -10.56 -21.73
C ARG A 11 8.40 -10.74 -20.23
N TYR A 12 9.43 -11.43 -19.82
CA TYR A 12 9.82 -11.71 -18.43
C TYR A 12 9.64 -10.53 -17.45
N GLN A 13 9.84 -9.29 -17.91
CA GLN A 13 9.73 -8.08 -17.09
C GLN A 13 8.27 -7.64 -16.82
N PHE A 14 7.27 -8.20 -17.51
CA PHE A 14 5.85 -7.86 -17.37
C PHE A 14 5.06 -8.90 -16.55
N ASP A 15 5.76 -9.80 -15.88
CA ASP A 15 5.19 -10.75 -14.94
C ASP A 15 5.70 -10.43 -13.52
N HIS A 16 4.99 -10.87 -12.48
CA HIS A 16 5.46 -10.75 -11.10
C HIS A 16 6.54 -11.79 -10.80
N GLU A 17 7.53 -11.42 -9.98
CA GLU A 17 8.45 -12.41 -9.42
C GLU A 17 7.70 -13.32 -8.44
N VAL A 18 8.09 -14.60 -8.40
CA VAL A 18 7.33 -15.59 -7.60
C VAL A 18 7.48 -15.32 -6.10
N TRP A 19 8.69 -15.02 -5.63
CA TRP A 19 8.97 -14.67 -4.24
C TRP A 19 10.24 -13.86 -4.06
N GLU A 20 11.37 -14.37 -4.55
CA GLU A 20 12.67 -13.69 -4.49
C GLU A 20 13.03 -13.10 -5.85
N GLY A 21 13.46 -11.85 -5.85
CA GLY A 21 13.82 -11.14 -7.06
C GLY A 21 13.06 -9.84 -7.24
N PHE A 22 13.21 -9.23 -8.41
CA PHE A 22 12.61 -7.96 -8.74
C PHE A 22 12.39 -7.84 -10.24
N ARG A 23 11.16 -7.52 -10.65
CA ARG A 23 10.80 -7.26 -12.04
C ARG A 23 10.17 -5.88 -12.18
N PHE A 24 10.16 -5.34 -13.37
CA PHE A 24 9.57 -4.02 -13.65
C PHE A 24 8.11 -3.91 -13.18
N TRP A 25 7.33 -4.99 -13.33
CA TRP A 25 5.93 -5.02 -12.92
C TRP A 25 5.74 -4.84 -11.41
N ASP A 26 6.70 -5.27 -10.61
CA ASP A 26 6.67 -5.14 -9.14
C ASP A 26 6.83 -3.69 -8.68
N LEU A 27 7.36 -2.80 -9.54
CA LEU A 27 7.45 -1.35 -9.27
C LEU A 27 6.11 -0.61 -9.35
N VAL A 28 5.14 -1.14 -10.07
CA VAL A 28 3.91 -0.42 -10.40
C VAL A 28 3.16 0.00 -9.12
N MET A 29 2.98 -0.91 -8.19
CA MET A 29 2.29 -0.62 -6.93
C MET A 29 3.05 0.40 -6.05
N PRO A 30 4.35 0.21 -5.74
CA PRO A 30 5.14 1.19 -5.00
C PRO A 30 5.16 2.57 -5.65
N LEU A 31 5.21 2.64 -6.98
CA LEU A 31 5.16 3.90 -7.72
C LEU A 31 3.84 4.65 -7.51
N PHE A 32 2.70 3.96 -7.58
CA PHE A 32 1.40 4.58 -7.29
C PHE A 32 1.29 5.08 -5.85
N LEU A 33 1.80 4.32 -4.88
CA LEU A 33 1.86 4.74 -3.47
C LEU A 33 2.73 5.99 -3.31
N PHE A 34 3.93 5.99 -3.90
CA PHE A 34 4.85 7.12 -3.86
C PHE A 34 4.26 8.38 -4.52
N MET A 35 3.67 8.27 -5.70
CA MET A 35 3.02 9.39 -6.39
C MET A 35 1.82 9.94 -5.61
N THR A 36 1.04 9.07 -4.98
CA THR A 36 -0.02 9.48 -4.07
C THR A 36 0.54 10.36 -2.97
N GLY A 37 1.64 9.94 -2.33
CA GLY A 37 2.35 10.70 -1.32
C GLY A 37 2.88 12.05 -1.85
N ALA A 38 3.53 12.06 -3.01
CA ALA A 38 4.11 13.26 -3.60
C ALA A 38 3.06 14.35 -3.87
N SER A 39 1.81 14.00 -4.10
CA SER A 39 0.70 14.94 -4.28
C SER A 39 0.19 15.58 -2.97
N MET A 40 0.41 14.91 -1.81
CA MET A 40 -0.19 15.31 -0.52
C MET A 40 0.26 16.68 -0.02
N PRO A 41 1.55 17.09 -0.07
CA PRO A 41 1.97 18.41 0.38
C PRO A 41 1.30 19.57 -0.36
N PHE A 42 0.87 19.34 -1.59
CA PHE A 42 0.16 20.34 -2.38
C PHE A 42 -1.32 20.43 -1.98
N SER A 43 -1.94 19.31 -1.63
CA SER A 43 -3.37 19.25 -1.27
C SER A 43 -3.63 19.54 0.21
N LEU A 44 -2.76 19.12 1.13
CA LEU A 44 -2.97 19.22 2.58
C LEU A 44 -2.36 20.47 3.21
N SER A 45 -1.42 21.15 2.55
CA SER A 45 -0.74 22.31 3.15
C SER A 45 -1.64 23.44 3.60
N LYS A 46 -2.74 23.65 2.89
CA LYS A 46 -3.73 24.69 3.22
C LYS A 46 -4.47 24.45 4.55
N TYR A 47 -4.39 23.24 5.08
CA TYR A 47 -5.05 22.85 6.32
C TYR A 47 -4.10 22.79 7.54
N LYS A 48 -2.84 23.16 7.38
CA LYS A 48 -1.85 23.18 8.48
C LYS A 48 -1.87 24.46 9.32
N THR A 49 -2.80 25.37 9.09
CA THR A 49 -2.91 26.63 9.84
C THR A 49 -3.60 26.35 11.19
N ALA A 50 -3.09 26.93 12.26
CA ALA A 50 -3.42 26.61 13.67
C ALA A 50 -4.89 26.83 14.11
N SER A 51 -5.76 27.35 13.25
CA SER A 51 -7.17 27.63 13.55
C SER A 51 -8.17 26.83 12.69
N VAL A 52 -7.71 25.78 12.02
CA VAL A 52 -8.55 25.04 11.07
C VAL A 52 -9.27 23.90 11.79
N ASP A 53 -10.59 23.86 11.63
CA ASP A 53 -11.38 22.68 11.97
C ASP A 53 -10.94 21.51 11.08
N TYR A 54 -10.43 20.44 11.68
CA TYR A 54 -9.96 19.26 10.96
C TYR A 54 -11.11 18.38 10.44
N TRP A 55 -12.34 18.58 10.91
CA TRP A 55 -13.49 17.74 10.52
C TRP A 55 -13.75 17.72 9.01
N PRO A 56 -13.81 18.85 8.30
CA PRO A 56 -14.01 18.86 6.85
C PRO A 56 -12.88 18.16 6.09
N VAL A 57 -11.63 18.20 6.63
CA VAL A 57 -10.46 17.54 6.05
C VAL A 57 -10.60 16.03 6.21
N TYR A 58 -10.89 15.57 7.43
CA TYR A 58 -11.09 14.14 7.71
C TYR A 58 -12.26 13.55 6.92
N ARG A 59 -13.38 14.26 6.82
CA ARG A 59 -14.51 13.84 5.99
C ARG A 59 -14.10 13.60 4.54
N ARG A 60 -13.23 14.46 3.98
CA ARG A 60 -12.73 14.33 2.60
C ARG A 60 -11.75 13.16 2.47
N ILE A 61 -10.84 13.00 3.43
CA ILE A 61 -9.89 11.89 3.47
C ILE A 61 -10.67 10.57 3.58
N LEU A 62 -11.58 10.48 4.53
CA LEU A 62 -12.37 9.26 4.78
C LEU A 62 -13.24 8.90 3.57
N LYS A 63 -13.90 9.88 2.95
CA LYS A 63 -14.67 9.65 1.71
C LYS A 63 -13.77 9.04 0.62
N ARG A 64 -12.55 9.56 0.43
CA ARG A 64 -11.61 9.02 -0.56
C ARG A 64 -11.15 7.60 -0.21
N VAL A 65 -10.81 7.36 1.05
CA VAL A 65 -10.40 6.04 1.54
C VAL A 65 -11.51 5.00 1.34
N ILE A 66 -12.74 5.31 1.76
CA ILE A 66 -13.90 4.42 1.62
C ILE A 66 -14.17 4.12 0.14
N LEU A 67 -14.17 5.15 -0.72
CA LEU A 67 -14.41 4.95 -2.16
C LEU A 67 -13.34 4.06 -2.79
N LEU A 68 -12.06 4.29 -2.50
CA LEU A 68 -10.98 3.45 -3.01
C LEU A 68 -11.08 2.01 -2.49
N PHE A 69 -11.48 1.85 -1.23
CA PHE A 69 -11.65 0.52 -0.63
C PHE A 69 -12.80 -0.25 -1.28
N ILE A 70 -13.95 0.41 -1.49
CA ILE A 70 -15.12 -0.17 -2.17
C ILE A 70 -14.76 -0.52 -3.62
N PHE A 71 -14.11 0.39 -4.36
CA PHE A 71 -13.67 0.09 -5.73
C PHE A 71 -12.69 -1.08 -5.77
N GLY A 72 -11.79 -1.19 -4.79
CA GLY A 72 -10.92 -2.35 -4.66
C GLY A 72 -11.71 -3.64 -4.48
N MET A 73 -12.72 -3.65 -3.62
CA MET A 73 -13.59 -4.82 -3.43
C MET A 73 -14.41 -5.15 -4.69
N ILE A 74 -14.78 -4.17 -5.48
CA ILE A 74 -15.49 -4.40 -6.76
C ILE A 74 -14.55 -5.03 -7.78
N VAL A 75 -13.31 -4.51 -7.90
CA VAL A 75 -12.38 -4.94 -8.96
C VAL A 75 -11.82 -6.33 -8.71
N GLN A 76 -11.43 -6.66 -7.49
CA GLN A 76 -10.76 -7.92 -7.15
C GLN A 76 -11.38 -8.65 -5.96
N GLY A 77 -12.10 -7.95 -5.09
CA GLY A 77 -12.76 -8.54 -3.93
C GLY A 77 -14.08 -9.26 -4.24
N ASN A 78 -14.44 -9.38 -5.50
CA ASN A 78 -15.64 -10.06 -6.00
C ASN A 78 -16.97 -9.59 -5.35
N LEU A 79 -17.02 -8.32 -4.94
CA LEU A 79 -18.18 -7.77 -4.24
C LEU A 79 -19.48 -7.85 -5.07
N LEU A 80 -19.39 -7.69 -6.41
CA LEU A 80 -20.52 -7.75 -7.32
C LEU A 80 -20.91 -9.18 -7.73
N GLY A 81 -20.13 -10.18 -7.36
CA GLY A 81 -20.44 -11.58 -7.62
C GLY A 81 -21.55 -12.11 -6.73
N PHE A 82 -21.94 -11.39 -5.66
CA PHE A 82 -22.95 -11.77 -4.67
C PHE A 82 -22.76 -13.17 -4.06
N ASP A 83 -21.56 -13.74 -4.20
CA ASP A 83 -21.20 -15.02 -3.61
C ASP A 83 -20.40 -14.78 -2.32
N SER A 84 -21.04 -15.02 -1.19
CA SER A 84 -20.43 -14.82 0.14
C SER A 84 -19.20 -15.66 0.40
N LYS A 85 -18.97 -16.74 -0.36
CA LYS A 85 -17.77 -17.59 -0.24
C LYS A 85 -16.54 -16.95 -0.86
N HIS A 86 -16.70 -16.15 -1.91
CA HIS A 86 -15.62 -15.56 -2.68
C HIS A 86 -15.50 -14.05 -2.51
N ILE A 87 -15.99 -13.48 -1.40
CA ILE A 87 -15.79 -12.07 -1.07
C ILE A 87 -14.46 -11.93 -0.34
N TYR A 88 -13.57 -11.07 -0.86
CA TYR A 88 -12.27 -10.75 -0.29
C TYR A 88 -12.24 -9.28 0.15
N PHE A 89 -11.83 -9.04 1.41
CA PHE A 89 -11.90 -7.69 1.97
C PHE A 89 -10.68 -6.83 1.65
N TYR A 90 -9.50 -7.44 1.61
CA TYR A 90 -8.27 -6.72 1.33
C TYR A 90 -7.39 -7.55 0.40
N SER A 91 -7.35 -7.19 -0.87
CA SER A 91 -6.78 -8.03 -1.92
C SER A 91 -6.11 -7.29 -3.06
N ASN A 92 -6.04 -5.94 -3.04
CA ASN A 92 -5.49 -5.22 -4.19
C ASN A 92 -4.83 -3.88 -3.88
N THR A 93 -4.19 -3.33 -4.92
CA THR A 93 -3.44 -2.07 -4.90
C THR A 93 -4.30 -0.85 -4.54
N LEU A 94 -5.58 -0.79 -4.93
CA LEU A 94 -6.44 0.36 -4.60
C LEU A 94 -6.67 0.48 -3.09
N GLN A 95 -6.84 -0.65 -2.42
CA GLN A 95 -7.00 -0.72 -0.97
C GLN A 95 -5.68 -0.38 -0.27
N SER A 96 -4.55 -0.84 -0.79
CA SER A 96 -3.22 -0.50 -0.28
C SER A 96 -2.94 1.00 -0.38
N ILE A 97 -3.32 1.64 -1.50
CA ILE A 97 -3.26 3.10 -1.69
C ILE A 97 -4.17 3.79 -0.67
N ALA A 98 -5.38 3.28 -0.43
CA ALA A 98 -6.32 3.86 0.52
C ALA A 98 -5.75 3.87 1.94
N VAL A 99 -5.20 2.74 2.40
CA VAL A 99 -4.63 2.58 3.74
C VAL A 99 -3.33 3.40 3.87
N GLY A 100 -2.41 3.29 2.92
CA GLY A 100 -1.17 4.08 2.91
C GLY A 100 -1.43 5.59 2.91
N TYR A 101 -2.40 6.04 2.10
CA TYR A 101 -2.83 7.43 2.07
C TYR A 101 -3.43 7.88 3.41
N PHE A 102 -4.25 7.04 4.06
CA PHE A 102 -4.84 7.36 5.37
C PHE A 102 -3.76 7.52 6.44
N ILE A 103 -2.83 6.56 6.56
CA ILE A 103 -1.70 6.61 7.50
C ILE A 103 -0.90 7.89 7.28
N ALA A 104 -0.48 8.16 6.06
CA ALA A 104 0.31 9.33 5.72
C ALA A 104 -0.44 10.64 5.97
N ALA A 105 -1.76 10.70 5.72
CA ALA A 105 -2.58 11.87 5.96
C ALA A 105 -2.64 12.22 7.44
N VAL A 106 -2.87 11.23 8.31
CA VAL A 106 -2.86 11.41 9.77
C VAL A 106 -1.50 11.95 10.23
N ILE A 107 -0.40 11.32 9.79
CA ILE A 107 0.95 11.76 10.15
C ILE A 107 1.22 13.20 9.69
N GLN A 108 0.86 13.54 8.46
CA GLN A 108 1.10 14.89 7.92
C GLN A 108 0.26 15.98 8.58
N LEU A 109 -0.96 15.68 9.02
CA LEU A 109 -1.84 16.66 9.64
C LEU A 109 -1.44 16.96 11.08
N HIS A 110 -1.01 15.96 11.85
CA HIS A 110 -0.80 16.10 13.29
C HIS A 110 0.63 16.29 13.72
N PHE A 111 1.61 15.92 12.91
CA PHE A 111 3.01 15.91 13.32
C PHE A 111 3.85 16.92 12.55
N SER A 112 4.82 17.54 13.25
CA SER A 112 5.85 18.37 12.65
C SER A 112 6.78 17.54 11.76
N PHE A 113 7.53 18.17 10.88
CA PHE A 113 8.34 17.48 9.89
C PHE A 113 9.36 16.51 10.50
N GLY A 114 10.02 16.91 11.60
CA GLY A 114 10.95 16.02 12.30
C GLY A 114 10.27 14.77 12.86
N TRP A 115 9.11 14.94 13.47
CA TRP A 115 8.29 13.81 13.95
C TRP A 115 7.77 12.92 12.81
N GLN A 116 7.45 13.50 11.65
CA GLN A 116 7.06 12.69 10.48
C GLN A 116 8.17 11.73 10.06
N ILE A 117 9.43 12.17 10.06
CA ILE A 117 10.58 11.31 9.75
C ILE A 117 10.70 10.20 10.81
N ILE A 118 10.66 10.56 12.10
CA ILE A 118 10.77 9.59 13.20
C ILE A 118 9.67 8.54 13.13
N ILE A 119 8.42 8.95 12.94
CA ILE A 119 7.29 8.03 12.85
C ILE A 119 7.43 7.12 11.62
N THR A 120 7.89 7.65 10.48
CA THR A 120 8.13 6.84 9.28
C THR A 120 9.19 5.77 9.52
N LEU A 121 10.27 6.10 10.22
CA LEU A 121 11.30 5.14 10.63
C LEU A 121 10.74 4.10 11.62
N LEU A 122 9.93 4.54 12.59
CA LEU A 122 9.29 3.63 13.54
C LEU A 122 8.32 2.66 12.85
N LEU A 123 7.55 3.10 11.86
CA LEU A 123 6.70 2.22 11.05
C LEU A 123 7.52 1.17 10.30
N LEU A 124 8.66 1.58 9.74
CA LEU A 124 9.58 0.65 9.05
C LEU A 124 10.17 -0.37 10.02
N LEU A 125 10.62 0.06 11.19
CA LEU A 125 11.13 -0.82 12.23
C LEU A 125 10.04 -1.76 12.78
N ALA A 126 8.83 -1.24 12.99
CA ALA A 126 7.68 -2.03 13.42
C ALA A 126 7.33 -3.14 12.41
N TYR A 127 7.50 -2.88 11.10
CA TYR A 127 7.37 -3.90 10.08
C TYR A 127 8.53 -4.92 10.15
N TRP A 128 9.76 -4.42 10.14
CA TRP A 128 10.96 -5.23 9.96
C TRP A 128 11.23 -6.18 11.15
N ILE A 129 11.08 -5.67 12.39
CA ILE A 129 11.40 -6.45 13.60
C ILE A 129 10.58 -7.76 13.68
N PRO A 130 9.24 -7.75 13.61
CA PRO A 130 8.46 -8.99 13.65
C PRO A 130 8.73 -9.91 12.46
N MET A 131 8.94 -9.36 11.27
CA MET A 131 9.29 -10.16 10.08
C MET A 131 10.59 -10.94 10.28
N THR A 132 11.57 -10.35 10.99
CA THR A 132 12.88 -10.98 11.21
C THR A 132 12.89 -11.94 12.38
N PHE A 133 12.15 -11.65 13.46
CA PHE A 133 12.26 -12.40 14.73
C PHE A 133 11.08 -13.33 15.01
N LEU A 134 9.90 -13.12 14.40
CA LEU A 134 8.68 -13.87 14.68
C LEU A 134 8.18 -14.72 13.50
N GLY A 135 8.88 -14.70 12.37
CA GLY A 135 8.58 -15.50 11.19
C GLY A 135 9.82 -15.96 10.48
N ASP A 136 9.66 -16.72 9.44
CA ASP A 136 10.70 -17.00 8.45
C ASP A 136 10.45 -16.18 7.17
N PHE A 137 11.42 -16.16 6.25
CA PHE A 137 11.30 -15.44 4.98
C PHE A 137 10.63 -16.26 3.86
N THR A 138 9.91 -17.34 4.21
CA THR A 138 9.14 -18.13 3.24
C THR A 138 7.75 -17.52 3.01
N PRO A 139 7.11 -17.78 1.86
CA PRO A 139 5.76 -17.29 1.58
C PRO A 139 4.73 -17.71 2.63
N ALA A 140 4.84 -18.92 3.18
CA ALA A 140 3.87 -19.49 4.10
C ALA A 140 4.17 -19.25 5.59
N GLY A 141 5.44 -19.01 5.94
CA GLY A 141 5.91 -18.91 7.32
C GLY A 141 6.23 -17.51 7.80
N ASN A 142 6.10 -16.48 6.94
CA ASN A 142 6.39 -15.11 7.32
C ASN A 142 5.33 -14.53 8.27
N PHE A 143 5.75 -13.59 9.12
CA PHE A 143 4.88 -12.99 10.13
C PHE A 143 3.67 -12.26 9.53
N ALA A 144 3.84 -11.55 8.42
CA ALA A 144 2.76 -10.81 7.77
C ALA A 144 1.66 -11.75 7.26
N GLU A 145 2.03 -12.92 6.74
CA GLU A 145 1.11 -13.97 6.33
C GLU A 145 0.30 -14.52 7.52
N GLN A 146 0.95 -14.73 8.67
CA GLN A 146 0.27 -15.19 9.87
C GLN A 146 -0.77 -14.17 10.35
N VAL A 147 -0.43 -12.86 10.32
CA VAL A 147 -1.36 -11.77 10.66
C VAL A 147 -2.54 -11.74 9.70
N ASP A 148 -2.32 -11.86 8.40
CA ASP A 148 -3.37 -11.88 7.40
C ASP A 148 -4.32 -13.05 7.59
N ARG A 149 -3.82 -14.24 7.87
CA ARG A 149 -4.64 -15.42 8.21
C ARG A 149 -5.49 -15.21 9.44
N TRP A 150 -4.91 -14.60 10.47
CA TRP A 150 -5.62 -14.35 11.73
C TRP A 150 -6.69 -13.25 11.61
N VAL A 151 -6.38 -12.15 10.90
CA VAL A 151 -7.30 -11.00 10.79
C VAL A 151 -8.36 -11.19 9.73
N LEU A 152 -7.98 -11.63 8.52
CA LEU A 152 -8.88 -11.74 7.39
C LEU A 152 -9.60 -13.09 7.34
N GLY A 153 -8.96 -14.17 7.84
CA GLY A 153 -9.52 -15.51 7.83
C GLY A 153 -10.03 -15.91 6.45
N ARG A 154 -11.29 -16.33 6.36
CA ARG A 154 -11.93 -16.72 5.11
C ARG A 154 -12.11 -15.60 4.07
N PHE A 155 -12.02 -14.35 4.50
CA PHE A 155 -12.16 -13.17 3.64
C PHE A 155 -10.84 -12.72 3.01
N ARG A 156 -9.78 -13.49 3.24
CA ARG A 156 -8.50 -13.31 2.58
C ARG A 156 -8.58 -13.83 1.15
N ASP A 157 -7.97 -13.13 0.23
CA ASP A 157 -7.71 -13.67 -1.10
C ASP A 157 -6.76 -14.89 -1.02
N GLY A 158 -6.88 -15.86 -1.91
CA GLY A 158 -6.13 -17.11 -1.83
C GLY A 158 -6.70 -18.14 -0.84
N VAL A 159 -7.99 -18.09 -0.56
CA VAL A 159 -8.74 -19.13 0.15
C VAL A 159 -9.43 -20.04 -0.86
N PHE A 160 -9.31 -21.36 -0.67
CA PHE A 160 -10.04 -22.38 -1.44
C PHE A 160 -11.21 -22.93 -0.62
N TRP A 161 -12.33 -23.14 -1.29
CA TRP A 161 -13.50 -23.82 -0.74
C TRP A 161 -13.54 -25.26 -1.24
N ASN A 162 -13.62 -26.19 -0.31
CA ASN A 162 -13.75 -27.61 -0.60
C ASN A 162 -15.22 -27.97 -0.90
N GLU A 163 -15.43 -29.14 -1.50
CA GLU A 163 -16.78 -29.63 -1.84
C GLU A 163 -17.65 -29.87 -0.59
N ASP A 164 -17.06 -30.19 0.54
CA ASP A 164 -17.72 -30.38 1.84
C ASP A 164 -18.13 -29.06 2.53
N GLY A 165 -17.86 -27.89 1.91
CA GLY A 165 -18.17 -26.58 2.46
C GLY A 165 -17.15 -26.07 3.47
N THR A 166 -16.05 -26.77 3.71
CA THR A 166 -14.90 -26.28 4.46
C THR A 166 -14.02 -25.40 3.57
N TRP A 167 -13.13 -24.62 4.18
CA TRP A 167 -12.18 -23.76 3.46
C TRP A 167 -10.76 -23.96 3.98
N SER A 168 -9.78 -23.72 3.12
CA SER A 168 -8.36 -23.82 3.45
C SER A 168 -7.56 -22.70 2.77
N PHE A 169 -6.41 -22.36 3.34
CA PHE A 169 -5.51 -21.37 2.73
C PHE A 169 -4.68 -21.99 1.60
N SER A 170 -4.53 -21.23 0.51
CA SER A 170 -3.61 -21.59 -0.57
C SER A 170 -2.16 -21.56 -0.09
N SER A 171 -1.40 -22.60 -0.43
CA SER A 171 0.06 -22.62 -0.23
C SER A 171 0.81 -21.80 -1.30
N GLN A 172 0.14 -21.41 -2.38
CA GLN A 172 0.73 -20.68 -3.51
C GLN A 172 0.43 -19.19 -3.49
N TYR A 173 -0.26 -18.68 -2.45
CA TYR A 173 -0.60 -17.27 -2.34
C TYR A 173 0.55 -16.51 -1.65
N ASN A 174 1.12 -15.54 -2.36
CA ASN A 174 2.36 -14.87 -1.97
C ASN A 174 2.16 -13.40 -1.55
N TYR A 175 0.92 -12.93 -1.40
CA TYR A 175 0.65 -11.53 -1.06
C TYR A 175 0.25 -11.37 0.40
N THR A 176 0.70 -10.28 1.02
CA THR A 176 0.36 -9.89 2.40
C THR A 176 -0.14 -8.46 2.43
N TRP A 177 -1.13 -8.17 3.28
CA TRP A 177 -1.88 -6.92 3.23
C TRP A 177 -1.88 -6.15 4.54
N ILE A 178 -2.34 -6.79 5.64
CA ILE A 178 -2.57 -6.09 6.91
C ILE A 178 -1.27 -5.56 7.49
N TRP A 179 -0.29 -6.44 7.73
CA TRP A 179 0.99 -6.02 8.28
C TRP A 179 1.80 -5.17 7.28
N SER A 180 1.73 -5.50 6.02
CA SER A 180 2.35 -4.75 4.92
C SER A 180 1.77 -3.33 4.75
N SER A 181 0.60 -3.04 5.31
CA SER A 181 0.04 -1.68 5.33
C SER A 181 0.94 -0.66 6.01
N LEU A 182 1.79 -1.08 6.94
CA LEU A 182 2.81 -0.20 7.55
C LEU A 182 3.80 0.30 6.49
N THR A 183 4.30 -0.59 5.63
CA THR A 183 5.23 -0.23 4.54
C THR A 183 4.55 0.56 3.42
N PHE A 184 3.25 0.33 3.18
CA PHE A 184 2.48 1.19 2.27
C PHE A 184 2.43 2.63 2.79
N GLY A 185 2.20 2.81 4.10
CA GLY A 185 2.29 4.12 4.76
C GLY A 185 3.67 4.75 4.62
N VAL A 186 4.74 3.98 4.82
CA VAL A 186 6.15 4.42 4.63
C VAL A 186 6.36 4.91 3.20
N THR A 187 5.97 4.13 2.19
CA THR A 187 6.17 4.48 0.77
C THR A 187 5.42 5.77 0.41
N VAL A 188 4.19 5.94 0.90
CA VAL A 188 3.42 7.19 0.73
C VAL A 188 4.13 8.36 1.44
N MET A 189 4.69 8.16 2.63
CA MET A 189 5.43 9.20 3.36
C MET A 189 6.72 9.61 2.64
N LEU A 190 7.48 8.66 2.07
CA LEU A 190 8.65 8.97 1.24
C LEU A 190 8.26 9.84 0.03
N GLY A 191 7.17 9.49 -0.64
CA GLY A 191 6.59 10.34 -1.69
C GLY A 191 6.24 11.74 -1.18
N ALA A 192 5.64 11.85 0.01
CA ALA A 192 5.29 13.12 0.62
C ALA A 192 6.52 13.98 0.95
N PHE A 193 7.61 13.38 1.40
CA PHE A 193 8.88 14.10 1.60
C PHE A 193 9.44 14.63 0.29
N ALA A 194 9.45 13.83 -0.77
CA ALA A 194 9.86 14.28 -2.11
C ALA A 194 8.96 15.42 -2.62
N GLY A 195 7.64 15.28 -2.49
CA GLY A 195 6.68 16.32 -2.87
C GLY A 195 6.87 17.62 -2.08
N LYS A 196 7.22 17.53 -0.79
CA LYS A 196 7.54 18.70 0.04
C LYS A 196 8.81 19.41 -0.47
N ILE A 197 9.89 18.67 -0.72
CA ILE A 197 11.13 19.20 -1.29
C ILE A 197 10.86 19.91 -2.63
N MET A 198 10.06 19.29 -3.50
CA MET A 198 9.66 19.88 -4.78
C MET A 198 8.87 21.18 -4.60
N LYS A 199 7.97 21.23 -3.61
CA LYS A 199 7.14 22.38 -3.32
C LYS A 199 7.95 23.56 -2.77
N GLU A 200 8.83 23.30 -1.82
CA GLU A 200 9.68 24.31 -1.18
C GLU A 200 10.83 24.76 -2.09
N GLY A 201 11.34 23.89 -2.94
CA GLY A 201 12.46 24.13 -3.83
C GLY A 201 12.11 24.82 -5.15
N LYS A 202 10.91 25.35 -5.35
CA LYS A 202 10.48 26.01 -6.59
C LYS A 202 11.43 27.11 -7.08
N ALA A 203 12.13 27.80 -6.18
CA ALA A 203 13.08 28.86 -6.51
C ALA A 203 14.41 28.33 -7.10
N ASN A 204 14.80 27.06 -6.84
CA ASN A 204 16.06 26.50 -7.34
C ASN A 204 15.87 25.04 -7.81
N ARG A 205 15.33 24.87 -9.01
CA ARG A 205 15.04 23.55 -9.61
C ARG A 205 16.27 22.63 -9.71
N LYS A 206 17.47 23.18 -10.01
CA LYS A 206 18.70 22.37 -10.12
C LYS A 206 19.05 21.73 -8.78
N LYS A 207 18.97 22.49 -7.68
CA LYS A 207 19.23 21.98 -6.34
C LYS A 207 18.22 20.91 -5.91
N VAL A 208 16.94 21.08 -6.26
CA VAL A 208 15.90 20.09 -6.00
C VAL A 208 16.18 18.77 -6.71
N VAL A 209 16.53 18.82 -7.99
CA VAL A 209 16.90 17.61 -8.76
C VAL A 209 18.11 16.91 -8.15
N GLN A 210 19.16 17.66 -7.78
CA GLN A 210 20.32 17.09 -7.13
C GLN A 210 20.00 16.39 -5.80
N ILE A 211 19.19 17.03 -4.95
CA ILE A 211 18.75 16.44 -3.67
C ILE A 211 17.95 15.16 -3.92
N LEU A 212 17.02 15.17 -4.87
CA LEU A 212 16.21 13.98 -5.18
C LEU A 212 17.04 12.83 -5.77
N LEU A 213 18.07 13.14 -6.57
CA LEU A 213 19.00 12.13 -7.10
C LEU A 213 19.97 11.58 -6.05
N LEU A 214 20.24 12.32 -4.96
CA LEU A 214 21.10 11.86 -3.87
C LEU A 214 20.35 11.00 -2.85
N ILE A 215 19.03 11.14 -2.77
CA ILE A 215 18.18 10.42 -1.80
C ILE A 215 17.55 9.15 -2.43
N GLY A 216 17.39 9.11 -3.74
CA GLY A 216 16.82 7.97 -4.50
C GLY A 216 17.89 7.14 -5.14
#